data_f985908eef93999dcc497b6a7a52e0b6
#
_entry.id   f985908eef93999dcc497b6a7a52e0b6
#
_cell.length_a   1.000
_cell.length_b   1.000
_cell.length_c   1.000
_cell.angle_alpha   90.00
_cell.angle_beta   90.00
_cell.angle_gamma   90.00
#
_symmetry.space_group_name_H-M   'P 1'
#
loop_
_entity.id
_entity.type
_entity.pdbx_description
1 polymer ?
#
loop_
_entity_poly.entity_id
_entity_poly.type
_entity_poly.pdbx_seq_one_letter_code
_entity_poly.pdbx_strand_id
1 'polypeptide(L)'
;FVTVFIAAPLAIASGVRMSYWWKNDWKTANKIFPAAAARKIHFPVMIYFLLFVVVHVVLVLATGVLRNMNNMYAARGDVDPEMYADNWLGFIIFAVSLAVIAGAWVATKPAVLAPVARKFGEVTAR
;
A
#
# COMPACT_ATOMS: atom_id res chain seq x y z
N PHE A 1 -6.18 -16.65 4.03
CA PHE A 1 -7.07 -16.41 5.19
C PHE A 1 -6.34 -15.65 6.30
N VAL A 2 -5.22 -16.16 6.86
CA VAL A 2 -4.49 -15.53 7.99
C VAL A 2 -4.14 -14.07 7.72
N THR A 3 -3.60 -13.77 6.53
CA THR A 3 -3.18 -12.40 6.15
C THR A 3 -4.35 -11.43 6.15
N VAL A 4 -5.49 -11.80 5.56
CA VAL A 4 -6.64 -10.90 5.37
C VAL A 4 -7.51 -10.84 6.62
N PHE A 5 -7.79 -11.98 7.26
CA PHE A 5 -8.76 -12.05 8.36
C PHE A 5 -8.16 -11.87 9.75
N ILE A 6 -6.85 -12.05 9.90
CA ILE A 6 -6.17 -11.90 11.20
C ILE A 6 -5.16 -10.76 11.15
N ALA A 7 -4.15 -10.86 10.29
CA ALA A 7 -3.04 -9.91 10.28
C ALA A 7 -3.49 -8.49 9.88
N ALA A 8 -4.34 -8.35 8.86
CA ALA A 8 -4.80 -7.04 8.41
C ALA A 8 -5.66 -6.32 9.46
N PRO A 9 -6.69 -6.94 10.09
CA PRO A 9 -7.43 -6.31 11.18
C PRO A 9 -6.54 -5.94 12.37
N LEU A 10 -5.58 -6.77 12.75
CA LEU A 10 -4.64 -6.46 13.82
C LEU A 10 -3.72 -5.28 13.46
N ALA A 11 -3.24 -5.20 12.22
CA ALA A 11 -2.46 -4.07 11.74
C ALA A 11 -3.27 -2.76 11.80
N ILE A 12 -4.51 -2.79 11.32
CA ILE A 12 -5.42 -1.63 11.32
C ILE A 12 -5.73 -1.20 12.76
N ALA A 13 -6.19 -2.12 13.60
CA ALA A 13 -6.57 -1.81 14.98
C ALA A 13 -5.39 -1.25 15.78
N SER A 14 -4.21 -1.88 15.69
CA SER A 14 -3.02 -1.40 16.37
C SER A 14 -2.50 -0.08 15.79
N GLY A 15 -2.57 0.11 14.47
CA GLY A 15 -2.20 1.35 13.78
C GLY A 15 -3.11 2.51 14.18
N VAL A 16 -4.43 2.32 14.19
CA VAL A 16 -5.41 3.32 14.63
C VAL A 16 -5.16 3.71 16.09
N ARG A 17 -4.88 2.72 16.96
CA ARG A 17 -4.54 3.01 18.37
C ARG A 17 -3.30 3.88 18.53
N MET A 18 -2.32 3.74 17.67
CA MET A 18 -1.08 4.52 17.69
C MET A 18 -1.18 5.83 16.90
N SER A 19 -2.25 6.06 16.18
CA SER A 19 -2.44 7.25 15.36
C SER A 19 -2.77 8.49 16.20
N TYR A 20 -2.54 9.68 15.61
CA TYR A 20 -2.92 10.97 16.17
C TYR A 20 -4.44 11.11 16.42
N TRP A 21 -5.27 10.35 15.66
CA TRP A 21 -6.72 10.37 15.80
C TRP A 21 -7.23 9.74 17.09
N TRP A 22 -6.43 8.93 17.77
CA TRP A 22 -6.82 8.30 19.02
C TRP A 22 -6.72 9.29 20.19
N LYS A 23 -7.85 9.65 20.76
CA LYS A 23 -7.93 10.63 21.85
C LYS A 23 -7.52 10.03 23.19
N ASN A 24 -6.67 10.74 23.90
CA ASN A 24 -6.26 10.35 25.25
C ASN A 24 -7.42 10.40 26.26
N ASP A 25 -8.48 11.16 25.97
CA ASP A 25 -9.66 11.32 26.84
C ASP A 25 -10.56 10.06 26.87
N TRP A 26 -10.36 9.14 25.98
CA TRP A 26 -11.10 7.88 25.93
C TRP A 26 -10.60 6.89 26.99
N LYS A 27 -10.84 7.19 28.28
CA LYS A 27 -10.31 6.45 29.43
C LYS A 27 -10.59 4.94 29.37
N THR A 28 -11.81 4.53 29.04
CA THR A 28 -12.20 3.12 28.94
C THR A 28 -11.46 2.42 27.79
N ALA A 29 -11.43 3.02 26.61
CA ALA A 29 -10.75 2.45 25.45
C ALA A 29 -9.23 2.35 25.68
N ASN A 30 -8.63 3.36 26.34
CA ASN A 30 -7.22 3.37 26.70
C ASN A 30 -6.85 2.30 27.75
N LYS A 31 -7.80 1.95 28.63
CA LYS A 31 -7.64 0.87 29.62
C LYS A 31 -7.73 -0.51 28.97
N ILE A 32 -8.68 -0.69 28.04
CA ILE A 32 -8.87 -1.97 27.32
C ILE A 32 -7.73 -2.23 26.34
N PHE A 33 -7.33 -1.21 25.61
CA PHE A 33 -6.29 -1.32 24.58
C PHE A 33 -5.20 -0.25 24.78
N PRO A 34 -4.25 -0.45 25.70
CA PRO A 34 -3.19 0.50 25.98
C PRO A 34 -2.19 0.58 24.81
N ALA A 35 -1.56 1.76 24.62
CA ALA A 35 -0.60 1.98 23.53
C ALA A 35 0.59 1.00 23.55
N ALA A 36 1.00 0.54 24.73
CA ALA A 36 2.05 -0.46 24.88
C ALA A 36 1.65 -1.82 24.28
N ALA A 37 0.40 -2.24 24.48
CA ALA A 37 -0.12 -3.47 23.86
C ALA A 37 -0.24 -3.31 22.33
N ALA A 38 -0.72 -2.16 21.86
CA ALA A 38 -0.79 -1.87 20.43
C ALA A 38 0.57 -1.99 19.74
N ARG A 39 1.65 -1.43 20.34
CA ARG A 39 3.02 -1.55 19.81
C ARG A 39 3.52 -2.99 19.77
N LYS A 40 3.26 -3.77 20.84
CA LYS A 40 3.66 -5.18 20.92
C LYS A 40 2.97 -6.05 19.87
N ILE A 41 1.75 -5.69 19.46
CA ILE A 41 1.00 -6.38 18.41
C ILE A 41 1.44 -5.87 17.03
N HIS A 42 1.54 -4.55 16.86
CA HIS A 42 1.84 -3.93 15.56
C HIS A 42 3.20 -4.35 15.00
N PHE A 43 4.21 -4.42 15.85
CA PHE A 43 5.57 -4.75 15.42
C PHE A 43 5.68 -6.15 14.76
N PRO A 44 5.24 -7.26 15.40
CA PRO A 44 5.32 -8.58 14.75
C PRO A 44 4.39 -8.68 13.53
N VAL A 45 3.24 -8.00 13.53
CA VAL A 45 2.36 -7.95 12.37
C VAL A 45 3.01 -7.20 11.21
N MET A 46 3.73 -6.13 11.47
CA MET A 46 4.53 -5.42 10.47
C MET A 46 5.61 -6.33 9.86
N ILE A 47 6.36 -7.06 10.69
CA ILE A 47 7.37 -8.01 10.21
C ILE A 47 6.73 -9.12 9.37
N TYR A 48 5.58 -9.64 9.81
CA TYR A 48 4.82 -10.62 9.03
C TYR A 48 4.46 -10.08 7.63
N PHE A 49 3.92 -8.85 7.54
CA PHE A 49 3.59 -8.26 6.24
C PHE A 49 4.81 -8.00 5.38
N LEU A 50 5.94 -7.57 5.96
CA LEU A 50 7.18 -7.39 5.22
C LEU A 50 7.65 -8.70 4.58
N LEU A 51 7.69 -9.78 5.36
CA LEU A 51 8.03 -11.11 4.87
C LEU A 51 7.03 -11.62 3.84
N PHE A 52 5.72 -11.43 4.11
CA PHE A 52 4.65 -11.80 3.18
C PHE A 52 4.83 -11.11 1.83
N VAL A 53 5.10 -9.80 1.81
CA VAL A 53 5.29 -9.03 0.55
C VAL A 53 6.50 -9.57 -0.20
N VAL A 54 7.64 -9.79 0.47
CA VAL A 54 8.85 -10.33 -0.17
C VAL A 54 8.56 -11.69 -0.82
N VAL A 55 7.99 -12.63 -0.06
CA VAL A 55 7.67 -13.97 -0.57
C VAL A 55 6.65 -13.89 -1.70
N HIS A 56 5.61 -13.05 -1.55
CA HIS A 56 4.57 -12.87 -2.56
C HIS A 56 5.14 -12.34 -3.88
N VAL A 57 5.99 -11.31 -3.82
CA VAL A 57 6.64 -10.76 -5.02
C VAL A 57 7.53 -11.81 -5.69
N VAL A 58 8.34 -12.54 -4.92
CA VAL A 58 9.17 -13.62 -5.47
C VAL A 58 8.31 -14.68 -6.16
N LEU A 59 7.19 -15.08 -5.57
CA LEU A 59 6.27 -16.04 -6.18
C LEU A 59 5.65 -15.51 -7.47
N VAL A 60 5.19 -14.26 -7.49
CA VAL A 60 4.65 -13.61 -8.71
C VAL A 60 5.68 -13.62 -9.83
N LEU A 61 6.95 -13.33 -9.51
CA LEU A 61 8.04 -13.35 -10.50
C LEU A 61 8.37 -14.78 -10.97
N ALA A 62 8.40 -15.74 -10.06
CA ALA A 62 8.79 -17.12 -10.34
C ALA A 62 7.71 -17.94 -11.08
N THR A 63 6.42 -17.61 -10.87
CA THR A 63 5.30 -18.35 -11.44
C THR A 63 4.78 -17.79 -12.78
N GLY A 64 5.48 -16.85 -13.37
CA GLY A 64 5.15 -16.26 -14.68
C GLY A 64 4.68 -14.82 -14.57
N VAL A 65 5.62 -13.89 -14.74
CA VAL A 65 5.40 -12.44 -14.56
C VAL A 65 4.28 -11.91 -15.45
N LEU A 66 4.37 -12.19 -16.75
CA LEU A 66 3.41 -11.64 -17.72
C LEU A 66 2.00 -12.14 -17.47
N ARG A 67 1.84 -13.45 -17.25
CA ARG A 67 0.55 -14.04 -16.90
C ARG A 67 -0.04 -13.45 -15.63
N ASN A 68 0.77 -13.36 -14.56
CA ASN A 68 0.29 -12.81 -13.29
C ASN A 68 -0.06 -11.33 -13.41
N MET A 69 0.70 -10.55 -14.19
CA MET A 69 0.37 -9.15 -14.46
C MET A 69 -0.92 -9.00 -15.28
N ASN A 70 -1.16 -9.90 -16.26
CA ASN A 70 -2.42 -9.90 -17.00
C ASN A 70 -3.62 -10.20 -16.11
N ASN A 71 -3.51 -11.17 -15.19
CA ASN A 71 -4.56 -11.49 -14.24
C ASN A 71 -4.85 -10.32 -13.28
N MET A 72 -3.81 -9.64 -12.79
CA MET A 72 -3.94 -8.56 -11.81
C MET A 72 -4.39 -7.23 -12.42
N TYR A 73 -3.86 -6.86 -13.59
CA TYR A 73 -4.03 -5.51 -14.15
C TYR A 73 -4.88 -5.46 -15.42
N ALA A 74 -4.99 -6.55 -16.18
CA ALA A 74 -5.78 -6.59 -17.41
C ALA A 74 -7.10 -7.36 -17.26
N ALA A 75 -7.45 -7.81 -16.04
CA ALA A 75 -8.66 -8.57 -15.72
C ALA A 75 -8.85 -9.80 -16.64
N ARG A 76 -7.76 -10.40 -17.10
CA ARG A 76 -7.75 -11.56 -17.96
C ARG A 76 -7.57 -12.80 -17.09
N GLY A 77 -8.68 -13.35 -16.60
CA GLY A 77 -8.69 -14.63 -15.87
C GLY A 77 -8.46 -15.78 -16.84
N ASP A 78 -7.63 -16.74 -16.44
CA ASP A 78 -7.26 -17.89 -17.25
C ASP A 78 -8.29 -19.01 -17.20
N VAL A 79 -8.82 -19.34 -18.37
CA VAL A 79 -9.35 -20.67 -18.64
C VAL A 79 -8.22 -21.59 -19.11
N ASP A 80 -7.22 -21.02 -19.79
CA ASP A 80 -6.01 -21.69 -20.25
C ASP A 80 -4.77 -20.97 -19.69
N PRO A 81 -3.92 -21.63 -18.86
CA PRO A 81 -2.73 -21.04 -18.26
C PRO A 81 -1.70 -20.49 -19.26
N GLU A 82 -1.72 -21.00 -20.49
CA GLU A 82 -0.77 -20.61 -21.54
C GLU A 82 -1.25 -19.40 -22.37
N MET A 83 -2.56 -19.09 -22.35
CA MET A 83 -3.18 -18.12 -23.26
C MET A 83 -2.58 -16.71 -23.19
N TYR A 84 -2.10 -16.29 -22.02
CA TYR A 84 -1.56 -14.93 -21.81
C TYR A 84 -0.11 -14.95 -21.32
N ALA A 85 0.60 -16.06 -21.48
CA ALA A 85 1.97 -16.22 -21.01
C ALA A 85 2.91 -15.17 -21.63
N ASP A 86 2.74 -14.86 -22.91
CA ASP A 86 3.57 -13.90 -23.67
C ASP A 86 2.92 -12.52 -23.88
N ASN A 87 1.77 -12.26 -23.26
CA ASN A 87 1.05 -11.01 -23.46
C ASN A 87 1.53 -9.92 -22.48
N TRP A 88 2.00 -8.81 -23.04
CA TRP A 88 2.59 -7.69 -22.29
C TRP A 88 1.58 -6.67 -21.75
N LEU A 89 0.29 -6.80 -22.05
CA LEU A 89 -0.71 -5.78 -21.71
C LEU A 89 -0.76 -5.47 -20.21
N GLY A 90 -0.85 -6.49 -19.36
CA GLY A 90 -0.88 -6.30 -17.91
C GLY A 90 0.39 -5.67 -17.37
N PHE A 91 1.56 -6.03 -17.92
CA PHE A 91 2.83 -5.44 -17.56
C PHE A 91 2.91 -3.95 -17.97
N ILE A 92 2.42 -3.61 -19.17
CA ILE A 92 2.37 -2.22 -19.64
C ILE A 92 1.47 -1.38 -18.73
N ILE A 93 0.27 -1.87 -18.38
CA ILE A 93 -0.64 -1.18 -17.46
C ILE A 93 0.04 -0.96 -16.10
N PHE A 94 0.70 -1.96 -15.56
CA PHE A 94 1.46 -1.86 -14.32
C PHE A 94 2.57 -0.80 -14.41
N ALA A 95 3.40 -0.84 -15.45
CA ALA A 95 4.50 0.12 -15.65
C ALA A 95 3.98 1.56 -15.79
N VAL A 96 2.90 1.77 -16.54
CA VAL A 96 2.24 3.07 -16.68
C VAL A 96 1.69 3.54 -15.34
N SER A 97 1.06 2.65 -14.56
CA SER A 97 0.54 2.99 -13.23
C SER A 97 1.67 3.45 -12.28
N LEU A 98 2.81 2.76 -12.28
CA LEU A 98 3.97 3.19 -11.51
C LEU A 98 4.52 4.53 -11.97
N ALA A 99 4.60 4.76 -13.29
CA ALA A 99 5.04 6.04 -13.84
C ALA A 99 4.12 7.19 -13.43
N VAL A 100 2.79 6.97 -13.45
CA VAL A 100 1.80 7.96 -13.01
C VAL A 100 1.94 8.25 -11.51
N ILE A 101 2.08 7.22 -10.67
CA ILE A 101 2.28 7.37 -9.23
C ILE A 101 3.57 8.14 -8.93
N ALA A 102 4.68 7.77 -9.56
CA ALA A 102 5.96 8.44 -9.41
C ALA A 102 5.89 9.90 -9.89
N GLY A 103 5.24 10.15 -11.02
CA GLY A 103 5.01 11.49 -11.55
C GLY A 103 4.16 12.36 -10.62
N ALA A 104 3.06 11.81 -10.10
CA ALA A 104 2.22 12.47 -9.11
C ALA A 104 3.02 12.79 -7.83
N TRP A 105 3.82 11.84 -7.34
CA TRP A 105 4.65 12.07 -6.16
C TRP A 105 5.71 13.15 -6.37
N VAL A 106 6.35 13.20 -7.55
CA VAL A 106 7.27 14.29 -7.90
C VAL A 106 6.53 15.62 -8.03
N ALA A 107 5.36 15.63 -8.66
CA ALA A 107 4.54 16.83 -8.84
C ALA A 107 4.04 17.43 -7.50
N THR A 108 3.84 16.60 -6.48
CA THR A 108 3.42 17.08 -5.14
C THR A 108 4.55 17.68 -4.30
N LYS A 109 5.80 17.61 -4.77
CA LYS A 109 6.92 18.25 -4.04
C LYS A 109 6.77 19.77 -4.02
N PRO A 110 7.08 20.45 -2.90
CA PRO A 110 6.98 21.91 -2.80
C PRO A 110 7.76 22.66 -3.88
N ALA A 111 8.88 22.11 -4.34
CA ALA A 111 9.69 22.68 -5.40
C ALA A 111 8.95 22.79 -6.75
N VAL A 112 8.01 21.87 -7.01
CA VAL A 112 7.20 21.84 -8.25
C VAL A 112 5.90 22.61 -8.06
N LEU A 113 5.24 22.45 -6.89
CA LEU A 113 3.95 23.08 -6.62
C LEU A 113 4.06 24.60 -6.38
N ALA A 114 5.11 25.08 -5.72
CA ALA A 114 5.24 26.49 -5.38
C ALA A 114 5.28 27.41 -6.61
N PRO A 115 6.03 27.14 -7.68
CA PRO A 115 6.00 27.95 -8.90
C PRO A 115 4.62 27.95 -9.58
N VAL A 116 3.92 26.82 -9.55
CA VAL A 116 2.57 26.71 -10.13
C VAL A 116 1.57 27.49 -9.28
N ALA A 117 1.60 27.32 -7.96
CA ALA A 117 0.70 28.02 -7.04
C ALA A 117 0.87 29.55 -7.09
N ARG A 118 2.10 30.05 -7.29
CA ARG A 118 2.37 31.50 -7.44
C ARG A 118 1.68 32.14 -8.66
N LYS A 119 1.30 31.35 -9.66
CA LYS A 119 0.52 31.85 -10.82
C LYS A 119 -0.94 32.11 -10.46
N PHE A 120 -1.44 31.53 -9.37
CA PHE A 120 -2.83 31.63 -8.94
C PHE A 120 -3.01 32.46 -7.66
N GLY A 121 -1.93 32.92 -7.02
CA GLY A 121 -1.99 33.74 -5.82
C GLY A 121 -0.66 33.82 -5.07
N GLU A 122 -0.60 34.66 -4.04
CA GLU A 122 0.58 34.76 -3.18
C GLU A 122 0.70 33.52 -2.27
N VAL A 123 1.82 32.84 -2.38
CA VAL A 123 2.17 31.69 -1.52
C VAL A 123 3.12 32.19 -0.45
N THR A 124 2.60 32.46 0.76
CA THR A 124 3.40 32.79 1.95
C THR A 124 3.70 31.51 2.73
N ALA A 125 4.98 31.25 2.97
CA ALA A 125 5.39 30.24 3.93
C ALA A 125 5.08 30.73 5.35
N ARG A 126 4.31 29.93 6.11
CA ARG A 126 4.17 30.10 7.57
C ARG A 126 5.12 29.17 8.28
#